data_6a204889acce2f55de885756e405f437
#
_entry.id   6a204889acce2f55de885756e405f437
#
_cell.length_a   1.000
_cell.length_b   1.000
_cell.length_c   1.000
_cell.angle_alpha   90.00
_cell.angle_beta   90.00
_cell.angle_gamma   90.00
#
_symmetry.space_group_name_H-M   'P 1'
#
loop_
_entity.id
_entity.type
_entity.pdbx_description
1 polymer ?
#
loop_
_entity_poly.entity_id
_entity_poly.type
_entity_poly.pdbx_seq_one_letter_code
_entity_poly.pdbx_strand_id
1 'polypeptide(L)'
;NKDLFEKYEIPLPTDYESFVSACQAFDKVGIRGFTADYYYDYTCMETLQGLSASELSSVDGRKWRTAYSDPDNTKREGLDSTVWLEAFERMEQFIQDTGLSQEDLNMNYDDVVEMYKSGKLAMYFGSSFGVKMFQDQGINTTFLPFFQENGEKWIMTTPYFQVALNRDLTQDESRRKKAMKVLSTMLSEDAQNQIISDGQDLLSYSQDVDLKLTKYMKDVKPVIEENHMYIRIASNDFFSVSKDVVSRMISG
;
A
#
# COMPACT_ATOMS: atom_id res chain seq x y z
N ASN A 1 1.83 14.43 6.96
CA ASN A 1 1.29 15.66 7.58
C ASN A 1 2.17 16.85 7.19
N LYS A 2 1.78 17.56 6.12
CA LYS A 2 2.58 18.69 5.59
C LYS A 2 2.74 19.84 6.58
N ASP A 3 1.75 20.05 7.45
CA ASP A 3 1.83 21.11 8.44
C ASP A 3 3.00 20.90 9.42
N LEU A 4 3.34 19.63 9.73
CA LEU A 4 4.51 19.32 10.54
C LEU A 4 5.81 19.57 9.78
N PHE A 5 5.89 19.18 8.50
CA PHE A 5 7.06 19.45 7.67
C PHE A 5 7.34 20.97 7.54
N GLU A 6 6.29 21.74 7.29
CA GLU A 6 6.39 23.21 7.23
C GLU A 6 6.77 23.83 8.59
N LYS A 7 6.13 23.38 9.67
CA LYS A 7 6.37 23.90 11.02
C LYS A 7 7.82 23.72 11.50
N TYR A 8 8.40 22.57 11.18
CA TYR A 8 9.75 22.21 11.62
C TYR A 8 10.82 22.44 10.55
N GLU A 9 10.45 23.04 9.42
CA GLU A 9 11.34 23.34 8.29
C GLU A 9 12.07 22.08 7.75
N ILE A 10 11.40 20.92 7.82
CA ILE A 10 11.90 19.66 7.32
C ILE A 10 11.40 19.49 5.87
N PRO A 11 12.27 19.22 4.87
CA PRO A 11 11.84 18.98 3.50
C PRO A 11 10.98 17.74 3.36
N LEU A 12 9.96 17.78 2.47
CA LEU A 12 9.22 16.57 2.10
C LEU A 12 10.15 15.58 1.40
N PRO A 13 10.08 14.28 1.73
CA PRO A 13 10.90 13.26 1.09
C PRO A 13 10.65 13.14 -0.42
N THR A 14 11.73 12.94 -1.17
CA THR A 14 11.71 12.72 -2.61
C THR A 14 12.35 11.40 -3.03
N ASP A 15 13.05 10.75 -2.13
CA ASP A 15 13.76 9.48 -2.25
C ASP A 15 13.91 8.81 -0.88
N TYR A 16 14.48 7.61 -0.84
CA TYR A 16 14.64 6.84 0.39
C TYR A 16 15.54 7.54 1.43
N GLU A 17 16.66 8.11 0.99
CA GLU A 17 17.60 8.79 1.89
C GLU A 17 16.96 10.02 2.57
N SER A 18 16.24 10.83 1.80
CA SER A 18 15.51 11.98 2.34
C SER A 18 14.33 11.56 3.23
N PHE A 19 13.70 10.41 2.97
CA PHE A 19 12.68 9.82 3.85
C PHE A 19 13.28 9.46 5.21
N VAL A 20 14.39 8.74 5.24
CA VAL A 20 15.11 8.39 6.48
C VAL A 20 15.56 9.64 7.23
N SER A 21 16.13 10.62 6.50
CA SER A 21 16.56 11.89 7.07
C SER A 21 15.39 12.65 7.73
N ALA A 22 14.21 12.64 7.10
CA ALA A 22 13.01 13.25 7.67
C ALA A 22 12.54 12.52 8.94
N CYS A 23 12.53 11.19 8.96
CA CYS A 23 12.23 10.41 10.17
C CYS A 23 13.13 10.82 11.33
N GLN A 24 14.43 10.81 11.13
CA GLN A 24 15.42 11.19 12.14
C GLN A 24 15.31 12.64 12.59
N ALA A 25 14.94 13.55 11.67
CA ALA A 25 14.76 14.95 12.03
C ALA A 25 13.54 15.16 12.92
N PHE A 26 12.43 14.47 12.66
CA PHE A 26 11.24 14.51 13.51
C PHE A 26 11.50 13.89 14.89
N ASP A 27 12.19 12.77 14.97
CA ASP A 27 12.51 12.11 16.24
C ASP A 27 13.34 13.05 17.15
N LYS A 28 14.27 13.85 16.58
CA LYS A 28 15.05 14.84 17.33
C LYS A 28 14.21 15.96 17.97
N VAL A 29 13.04 16.24 17.42
CA VAL A 29 12.11 17.26 17.97
C VAL A 29 10.96 16.63 18.75
N GLY A 30 11.04 15.33 19.05
CA GLY A 30 10.07 14.61 19.88
C GLY A 30 8.76 14.26 19.15
N ILE A 31 8.80 14.21 17.82
CA ILE A 31 7.69 13.77 16.98
C ILE A 31 8.11 12.46 16.34
N ARG A 32 7.26 11.43 16.39
CA ARG A 32 7.52 10.18 15.71
C ARG A 32 7.60 10.43 14.19
N GLY A 33 8.74 10.09 13.57
CA GLY A 33 8.93 10.31 12.14
C GLY A 33 8.03 9.42 11.28
N PHE A 34 8.03 8.12 11.58
CA PHE A 34 7.23 7.13 10.87
C PHE A 34 6.79 5.98 11.79
N THR A 35 5.57 5.49 11.58
CA THR A 35 5.08 4.18 12.04
C THR A 35 3.91 3.71 11.17
N ALA A 36 3.33 2.57 11.50
CA ALA A 36 2.11 2.04 10.89
C ALA A 36 1.33 1.20 11.91
N ASP A 37 0.16 0.73 11.51
CA ASP A 37 -0.70 -0.13 12.32
C ASP A 37 -0.20 -1.60 12.29
N TYR A 38 1.03 -1.81 12.74
CA TYR A 38 1.72 -3.11 12.71
C TYR A 38 1.08 -4.17 13.61
N TYR A 39 0.06 -3.84 14.36
CA TYR A 39 -0.80 -4.83 15.01
C TYR A 39 -1.41 -5.80 14.00
N TYR A 40 -1.68 -5.35 12.78
CA TYR A 40 -2.31 -6.14 11.72
C TYR A 40 -1.29 -6.86 10.83
N ASP A 41 -1.66 -8.05 10.41
CA ASP A 41 -0.84 -8.89 9.52
C ASP A 41 -0.72 -8.30 8.10
N TYR A 42 -1.79 -7.69 7.59
CA TYR A 42 -1.77 -7.05 6.29
C TYR A 42 -0.77 -5.90 6.22
N THR A 43 -0.61 -5.10 7.27
CA THR A 43 0.35 -3.98 7.29
C THR A 43 1.79 -4.48 7.23
N CYS A 44 2.12 -5.53 7.97
CA CYS A 44 3.44 -6.17 7.90
C CYS A 44 3.75 -6.66 6.49
N MET A 45 2.80 -7.34 5.87
CA MET A 45 2.91 -7.87 4.51
C MET A 45 2.99 -6.75 3.47
N GLU A 46 2.19 -5.71 3.61
CA GLU A 46 2.16 -4.59 2.68
C GLU A 46 3.43 -3.74 2.76
N THR A 47 3.96 -3.51 3.95
CA THR A 47 5.23 -2.79 4.12
C THR A 47 6.37 -3.56 3.45
N LEU A 48 6.50 -4.86 3.73
CA LEU A 48 7.51 -5.73 3.13
C LEU A 48 7.43 -5.70 1.59
N GLN A 49 6.25 -5.86 1.01
CA GLN A 49 6.08 -5.87 -0.43
C GLN A 49 6.23 -4.47 -1.07
N GLY A 50 5.77 -3.43 -0.38
CA GLY A 50 5.86 -2.05 -0.87
C GLY A 50 7.31 -1.57 -0.96
N LEU A 51 8.13 -1.88 0.03
CA LEU A 51 9.57 -1.58 0.05
C LEU A 51 10.35 -2.33 -1.03
N SER A 52 9.83 -3.45 -1.51
CA SER A 52 10.48 -4.32 -2.49
C SER A 52 9.69 -4.42 -3.80
N ALA A 53 8.85 -3.43 -4.10
CA ALA A 53 7.97 -3.47 -5.25
C ALA A 53 8.73 -3.55 -6.59
N SER A 54 9.88 -2.92 -6.68
CA SER A 54 10.79 -2.95 -7.83
C SER A 54 11.29 -4.37 -8.10
N GLU A 55 11.87 -5.03 -7.11
CA GLU A 55 12.40 -6.40 -7.21
C GLU A 55 11.29 -7.40 -7.47
N LEU A 56 10.18 -7.30 -6.75
CA LEU A 56 9.02 -8.16 -6.91
C LEU A 56 8.31 -7.95 -8.27
N SER A 57 8.57 -6.83 -8.94
CA SER A 57 8.10 -6.53 -10.30
C SER A 57 9.15 -6.82 -11.37
N SER A 58 10.37 -7.23 -11.00
CA SER A 58 11.40 -7.70 -11.93
C SER A 58 10.96 -8.93 -12.72
N VAL A 59 11.76 -9.36 -13.69
CA VAL A 59 11.46 -10.59 -14.45
C VAL A 59 11.37 -11.80 -13.51
N ASP A 60 12.28 -11.92 -12.56
CA ASP A 60 12.31 -13.07 -11.64
C ASP A 60 11.25 -12.95 -10.56
N GLY A 61 10.98 -11.76 -10.04
CA GLY A 61 9.85 -11.50 -9.15
C GLY A 61 8.50 -11.86 -9.77
N ARG A 62 8.27 -11.50 -11.04
CA ARG A 62 7.04 -11.88 -11.75
C ARG A 62 6.94 -13.38 -12.01
N LYS A 63 8.06 -14.04 -12.34
CA LYS A 63 8.08 -15.51 -12.46
C LYS A 63 7.69 -16.17 -11.15
N TRP A 64 8.30 -15.72 -10.05
CA TRP A 64 8.01 -16.23 -8.71
C TRP A 64 6.51 -16.05 -8.38
N ARG A 65 5.97 -14.85 -8.55
CA ARG A 65 4.56 -14.54 -8.27
C ARG A 65 3.61 -15.39 -9.12
N THR A 66 3.94 -15.59 -10.38
CA THR A 66 3.13 -16.42 -11.29
C THR A 66 3.10 -17.86 -10.81
N ALA A 67 4.24 -18.43 -10.47
CA ALA A 67 4.32 -19.80 -9.96
C ALA A 67 3.65 -19.96 -8.59
N TYR A 68 3.82 -18.98 -7.68
CA TYR A 68 3.16 -18.97 -6.38
C TYR A 68 1.62 -18.92 -6.51
N SER A 69 1.11 -18.15 -7.45
CA SER A 69 -0.33 -17.98 -7.69
C SER A 69 -0.96 -19.08 -8.53
N ASP A 70 -0.17 -20.02 -9.04
CA ASP A 70 -0.70 -21.13 -9.85
C ASP A 70 -1.54 -22.08 -8.98
N PRO A 71 -2.73 -22.48 -9.42
CA PRO A 71 -3.56 -23.45 -8.71
C PRO A 71 -2.90 -24.81 -8.52
N ASP A 72 -1.95 -25.16 -9.40
CA ASP A 72 -1.14 -26.37 -9.27
C ASP A 72 -0.02 -26.13 -8.25
N ASN A 73 -0.21 -26.61 -7.03
CA ASN A 73 0.74 -26.46 -5.94
C ASN A 73 2.12 -27.05 -6.22
N THR A 74 2.25 -28.01 -7.18
CA THR A 74 3.56 -28.58 -7.54
C THR A 74 4.51 -27.53 -8.10
N LYS A 75 4.00 -26.45 -8.69
CA LYS A 75 4.79 -25.33 -9.19
C LYS A 75 5.40 -24.47 -8.09
N ARG A 76 4.92 -24.61 -6.85
CA ARG A 76 5.49 -23.95 -5.68
C ARG A 76 6.69 -24.70 -5.11
N GLU A 77 6.85 -25.97 -5.43
CA GLU A 77 8.00 -26.76 -5.00
C GLU A 77 9.27 -26.25 -5.68
N GLY A 78 10.28 -25.90 -4.88
CA GLY A 78 11.56 -25.42 -5.38
C GLY A 78 11.54 -24.00 -5.95
N LEU A 79 10.55 -23.16 -5.58
CA LEU A 79 10.59 -21.74 -5.89
C LEU A 79 11.87 -21.11 -5.35
N ASP A 80 12.58 -20.39 -6.21
CA ASP A 80 13.73 -19.62 -5.81
C ASP A 80 13.30 -18.47 -4.91
N SER A 81 13.86 -18.43 -3.70
CA SER A 81 13.52 -17.41 -2.70
C SER A 81 14.47 -16.20 -2.72
N THR A 82 15.40 -16.11 -3.66
CA THR A 82 16.41 -15.03 -3.70
C THR A 82 15.76 -13.65 -3.70
N VAL A 83 14.71 -13.45 -4.49
CA VAL A 83 13.96 -12.18 -4.54
C VAL A 83 13.36 -11.80 -3.18
N TRP A 84 13.05 -12.77 -2.34
CA TRP A 84 12.53 -12.52 -0.99
C TRP A 84 13.64 -12.30 0.04
N LEU A 85 14.83 -12.85 -0.16
CA LEU A 85 15.98 -12.53 0.70
C LEU A 85 16.32 -11.05 0.60
N GLU A 86 16.39 -10.51 -0.60
CA GLU A 86 16.59 -9.07 -0.82
C GLU A 86 15.47 -8.24 -0.18
N ALA A 87 14.21 -8.70 -0.27
CA ALA A 87 13.08 -8.03 0.36
C ALA A 87 13.17 -8.02 1.89
N PHE A 88 13.65 -9.10 2.50
CA PHE A 88 13.86 -9.17 3.94
C PHE A 88 15.03 -8.31 4.41
N GLU A 89 16.16 -8.31 3.70
CA GLU A 89 17.30 -7.44 3.97
C GLU A 89 16.88 -5.97 3.94
N ARG A 90 16.08 -5.59 2.96
CA ARG A 90 15.52 -4.24 2.85
C ARG A 90 14.55 -3.90 3.99
N MET A 91 13.72 -4.84 4.41
CA MET A 91 12.84 -4.64 5.56
C MET A 91 13.64 -4.47 6.85
N GLU A 92 14.71 -5.24 7.04
CA GLU A 92 15.60 -5.10 8.19
C GLU A 92 16.25 -3.72 8.23
N GLN A 93 16.79 -3.26 7.09
CA GLN A 93 17.35 -1.92 6.98
C GLN A 93 16.31 -0.83 7.27
N PHE A 94 15.11 -0.97 6.71
CA PHE A 94 14.01 -0.02 6.95
C PHE A 94 13.62 0.07 8.43
N ILE A 95 13.58 -1.06 9.14
CA ILE A 95 13.31 -1.11 10.58
C ILE A 95 14.37 -0.30 11.35
N GLN A 96 15.66 -0.51 11.02
CA GLN A 96 16.77 0.22 11.64
C GLN A 96 16.71 1.71 11.34
N ASP A 97 16.48 2.08 10.08
CA ASP A 97 16.48 3.47 9.62
C ASP A 97 15.31 4.29 10.19
N THR A 98 14.16 3.66 10.39
CA THR A 98 12.95 4.30 10.91
C THR A 98 12.79 4.17 12.43
N GLY A 99 13.64 3.38 13.07
CA GLY A 99 13.59 3.12 14.51
C GLY A 99 12.30 2.40 14.94
N LEU A 100 11.72 1.56 14.08
CA LEU A 100 10.61 0.69 14.48
C LEU A 100 11.03 -0.23 15.62
N SER A 101 10.14 -0.42 16.57
CA SER A 101 10.39 -1.16 17.81
C SER A 101 9.20 -2.04 18.21
N GLN A 102 9.37 -2.82 19.26
CA GLN A 102 8.31 -3.67 19.78
C GLN A 102 7.02 -2.90 20.14
N GLU A 103 7.12 -1.61 20.47
CA GLU A 103 5.95 -0.76 20.75
C GLU A 103 5.08 -0.60 19.51
N ASP A 104 5.70 -0.48 18.32
CA ASP A 104 4.98 -0.33 17.05
C ASP A 104 4.14 -1.57 16.69
N LEU A 105 4.54 -2.77 17.14
CA LEU A 105 3.79 -4.02 16.93
C LEU A 105 2.42 -4.05 17.65
N ASN A 106 2.22 -3.19 18.62
CA ASN A 106 0.96 -3.08 19.37
C ASN A 106 0.07 -1.96 18.84
N MET A 107 0.55 -1.14 17.92
CA MET A 107 -0.23 -0.05 17.35
C MET A 107 -1.28 -0.56 16.37
N ASN A 108 -2.54 -0.30 16.69
CA ASN A 108 -3.66 -0.50 15.77
C ASN A 108 -3.94 0.76 14.95
N TYR A 109 -4.90 0.66 14.03
CA TYR A 109 -5.26 1.77 13.13
C TYR A 109 -5.70 3.03 13.89
N ASP A 110 -6.49 2.89 14.95
CA ASP A 110 -7.01 4.03 15.72
C ASP A 110 -5.88 4.75 16.47
N ASP A 111 -4.90 4.01 17.00
CA ASP A 111 -3.72 4.57 17.67
C ASP A 111 -2.89 5.43 16.69
N VAL A 112 -2.62 4.89 15.50
CA VAL A 112 -1.85 5.58 14.45
C VAL A 112 -2.58 6.85 13.98
N VAL A 113 -3.89 6.74 13.73
CA VAL A 113 -4.74 7.85 13.29
C VAL A 113 -4.77 8.95 14.35
N GLU A 114 -4.91 8.60 15.62
CA GLU A 114 -4.90 9.58 16.73
C GLU A 114 -3.55 10.27 16.88
N MET A 115 -2.44 9.53 16.77
CA MET A 115 -1.10 10.14 16.77
C MET A 115 -0.91 11.12 15.61
N TYR A 116 -1.37 10.75 14.43
CA TYR A 116 -1.27 11.60 13.24
C TYR A 116 -2.11 12.87 13.38
N LYS A 117 -3.35 12.76 13.86
CA LYS A 117 -4.27 13.88 14.12
C LYS A 117 -3.75 14.82 15.17
N SER A 118 -3.17 14.29 16.23
CA SER A 118 -2.62 15.09 17.33
C SER A 118 -1.26 15.74 17.01
N GLY A 119 -0.70 15.51 15.80
CA GLY A 119 0.59 16.04 15.39
C GLY A 119 1.78 15.38 16.09
N LYS A 120 1.60 14.18 16.62
CA LYS A 120 2.67 13.36 17.24
C LYS A 120 3.34 12.39 16.27
N LEU A 121 2.82 12.28 15.05
CA LEU A 121 3.31 11.41 13.99
C LEU A 121 3.36 12.19 12.68
N ALA A 122 4.52 12.19 12.04
CA ALA A 122 4.72 12.93 10.79
C ALA A 122 4.25 12.17 9.55
N MET A 123 4.57 10.89 9.48
CA MET A 123 4.27 10.01 8.35
C MET A 123 3.79 8.64 8.85
N TYR A 124 2.84 8.05 8.14
CA TYR A 124 2.45 6.67 8.41
C TYR A 124 2.12 5.94 7.10
N PHE A 125 2.20 4.62 7.13
CA PHE A 125 1.71 3.80 6.04
C PHE A 125 0.18 3.84 6.00
N GLY A 126 -0.38 4.24 4.85
CA GLY A 126 -1.83 4.40 4.71
C GLY A 126 -2.26 4.33 3.26
N SER A 127 -3.55 4.48 3.04
CA SER A 127 -4.20 4.39 1.73
C SER A 127 -4.69 5.75 1.24
N SER A 128 -4.93 5.88 -0.05
CA SER A 128 -5.40 7.12 -0.69
C SER A 128 -6.69 7.66 -0.08
N PHE A 129 -7.64 6.81 0.27
CA PHE A 129 -8.89 7.26 0.91
C PHE A 129 -8.68 7.86 2.31
N GLY A 130 -7.60 7.52 3.02
CA GLY A 130 -7.22 8.16 4.29
C GLY A 130 -6.88 9.64 4.10
N VAL A 131 -6.32 10.02 2.96
CA VAL A 131 -5.97 11.42 2.65
C VAL A 131 -7.19 12.32 2.76
N LYS A 132 -8.30 11.94 2.12
CA LYS A 132 -9.55 12.70 2.20
C LYS A 132 -10.07 12.85 3.63
N MET A 133 -10.03 11.78 4.42
CA MET A 133 -10.46 11.81 5.81
C MET A 133 -9.71 12.86 6.63
N PHE A 134 -8.41 12.99 6.45
CA PHE A 134 -7.62 14.01 7.17
C PHE A 134 -7.84 15.41 6.63
N GLN A 135 -7.98 15.56 5.31
CA GLN A 135 -8.30 16.84 4.71
C GLN A 135 -9.64 17.42 5.20
N ASP A 136 -10.66 16.56 5.31
CA ASP A 136 -11.98 16.96 5.83
C ASP A 136 -11.90 17.40 7.31
N GLN A 137 -10.84 17.01 8.03
CA GLN A 137 -10.53 17.46 9.40
C GLN A 137 -9.55 18.63 9.47
N GLY A 138 -9.20 19.21 8.32
CA GLY A 138 -8.31 20.39 8.24
C GLY A 138 -6.82 20.06 8.38
N ILE A 139 -6.41 18.79 8.29
CA ILE A 139 -5.00 18.39 8.32
C ILE A 139 -4.47 18.37 6.89
N ASN A 140 -3.47 19.17 6.60
CA ASN A 140 -2.85 19.27 5.29
C ASN A 140 -1.97 18.02 5.01
N THR A 141 -2.58 17.02 4.41
CA THR A 141 -1.96 15.70 4.14
C THR A 141 -1.62 15.59 2.66
N THR A 142 -0.49 14.97 2.33
CA THR A 142 -0.15 14.49 0.98
C THR A 142 0.13 13.00 1.00
N PHE A 143 0.08 12.37 -0.17
CA PHE A 143 0.38 10.95 -0.36
C PHE A 143 1.72 10.81 -1.08
N LEU A 144 2.63 9.99 -0.53
CA LEU A 144 3.94 9.73 -1.09
C LEU A 144 4.05 8.27 -1.55
N PRO A 145 4.86 7.98 -2.57
CA PRO A 145 5.12 6.62 -3.00
C PRO A 145 6.05 5.89 -2.02
N PHE A 146 6.17 4.58 -2.19
CA PHE A 146 7.31 3.85 -1.66
C PHE A 146 8.56 4.23 -2.44
N PHE A 147 9.54 4.73 -1.73
CA PHE A 147 10.86 5.01 -2.28
C PHE A 147 11.71 3.74 -2.24
N GLN A 148 12.27 3.37 -3.39
CA GLN A 148 13.16 2.22 -3.50
C GLN A 148 14.62 2.68 -3.43
N GLU A 149 15.52 1.82 -2.97
CA GLU A 149 16.96 2.14 -2.90
C GLU A 149 17.59 2.42 -4.28
N ASN A 150 17.07 1.79 -5.33
CA ASN A 150 17.52 2.03 -6.70
C ASN A 150 17.03 3.39 -7.28
N GLY A 151 16.35 4.20 -6.47
CA GLY A 151 15.80 5.51 -6.86
C GLY A 151 14.43 5.45 -7.53
N GLU A 152 13.89 4.27 -7.79
CA GLU A 152 12.53 4.14 -8.31
C GLU A 152 11.49 4.51 -7.25
N LYS A 153 10.31 4.83 -7.73
CA LYS A 153 9.12 5.13 -6.91
C LYS A 153 8.01 4.20 -7.31
N TRP A 154 7.40 3.57 -6.31
CA TRP A 154 6.32 2.61 -6.53
C TRP A 154 5.13 2.92 -5.65
N ILE A 155 3.94 2.61 -6.12
CA ILE A 155 2.76 2.53 -5.27
C ILE A 155 2.28 1.08 -5.22
N MET A 156 1.75 0.70 -4.08
CA MET A 156 1.05 -0.57 -3.97
C MET A 156 -0.43 -0.36 -4.23
N THR A 157 -1.03 -1.25 -4.98
CA THR A 157 -2.45 -1.25 -5.28
C THR A 157 -3.08 -2.59 -4.97
N THR A 158 -4.36 -2.59 -4.71
CA THR A 158 -5.15 -3.80 -4.51
C THR A 158 -6.54 -3.58 -5.07
N PRO A 159 -7.16 -4.63 -5.61
CA PRO A 159 -8.58 -4.56 -5.95
C PRO A 159 -9.40 -4.20 -4.70
N TYR A 160 -9.98 -3.00 -4.66
CA TYR A 160 -10.80 -2.55 -3.53
C TYR A 160 -12.12 -3.31 -3.48
N PHE A 161 -12.74 -3.52 -4.64
CA PHE A 161 -13.95 -4.33 -4.77
C PHE A 161 -13.68 -5.56 -5.64
N GLN A 162 -14.04 -6.70 -5.12
CA GLN A 162 -14.06 -7.94 -5.88
C GLN A 162 -15.52 -8.40 -5.99
N VAL A 163 -16.00 -8.60 -7.22
CA VAL A 163 -17.37 -9.06 -7.46
C VAL A 163 -17.34 -10.45 -8.06
N ALA A 164 -17.93 -11.39 -7.37
CA ALA A 164 -18.10 -12.76 -7.85
C ALA A 164 -19.58 -13.08 -8.07
N LEU A 165 -19.88 -13.76 -9.15
CA LEU A 165 -21.20 -14.30 -9.39
C LEU A 165 -21.32 -15.69 -8.74
N ASN A 166 -22.42 -15.90 -8.02
CA ASN A 166 -22.69 -17.20 -7.42
C ASN A 166 -22.81 -18.30 -8.52
N ARG A 167 -22.13 -19.41 -8.34
CA ARG A 167 -22.12 -20.53 -9.26
C ARG A 167 -23.54 -21.07 -9.53
N ASP A 168 -24.44 -21.03 -8.54
CA ASP A 168 -25.80 -21.55 -8.68
C ASP A 168 -26.63 -20.75 -9.70
N LEU A 169 -26.21 -19.56 -10.09
CA LEU A 169 -26.82 -18.80 -11.18
C LEU A 169 -26.72 -19.50 -12.54
N THR A 170 -25.85 -20.51 -12.68
CA THR A 170 -25.79 -21.35 -13.89
C THR A 170 -27.04 -22.18 -14.09
N GLN A 171 -27.80 -22.43 -13.02
CA GLN A 171 -29.03 -23.23 -13.02
C GLN A 171 -30.31 -22.40 -13.22
N ASP A 172 -30.20 -21.08 -13.17
CA ASP A 172 -31.33 -20.14 -13.34
C ASP A 172 -30.96 -19.03 -14.33
N GLU A 173 -31.34 -19.21 -15.59
CA GLU A 173 -30.98 -18.28 -16.66
C GLU A 173 -31.56 -16.87 -16.44
N SER A 174 -32.77 -16.76 -15.87
CA SER A 174 -33.41 -15.46 -15.59
C SER A 174 -32.63 -14.68 -14.53
N ARG A 175 -32.27 -15.34 -13.44
CA ARG A 175 -31.44 -14.73 -12.38
C ARG A 175 -30.05 -14.40 -12.89
N ARG A 176 -29.45 -15.30 -13.67
CA ARG A 176 -28.15 -15.07 -14.30
C ARG A 176 -28.14 -13.81 -15.17
N LYS A 177 -29.14 -13.65 -16.05
CA LYS A 177 -29.26 -12.44 -16.88
C LYS A 177 -29.37 -11.16 -16.05
N LYS A 178 -30.13 -11.17 -14.96
CA LYS A 178 -30.24 -10.02 -14.06
C LYS A 178 -28.90 -9.72 -13.35
N ALA A 179 -28.23 -10.73 -12.83
CA ALA A 179 -26.93 -10.57 -12.18
C ALA A 179 -25.86 -10.05 -13.14
N MET A 180 -25.83 -10.56 -14.38
CA MET A 180 -24.93 -10.06 -15.43
C MET A 180 -25.25 -8.60 -15.80
N LYS A 181 -26.50 -8.19 -15.81
CA LYS A 181 -26.88 -6.79 -16.04
C LYS A 181 -26.38 -5.89 -14.90
N VAL A 182 -26.50 -6.31 -13.66
CA VAL A 182 -25.97 -5.56 -12.51
C VAL A 182 -24.45 -5.43 -12.65
N LEU A 183 -23.75 -6.53 -12.90
CA LEU A 183 -22.29 -6.52 -13.06
C LEU A 183 -21.85 -5.59 -14.20
N SER A 184 -22.49 -5.69 -15.38
CA SER A 184 -22.15 -4.83 -16.50
C SER A 184 -22.46 -3.35 -16.24
N THR A 185 -23.50 -3.05 -15.45
CA THR A 185 -23.78 -1.67 -15.01
C THR A 185 -22.68 -1.16 -14.06
N MET A 186 -22.24 -1.97 -13.10
CA MET A 186 -21.14 -1.60 -12.18
C MET A 186 -19.82 -1.37 -12.91
N LEU A 187 -19.59 -2.11 -14.01
CA LEU A 187 -18.37 -1.99 -14.84
C LEU A 187 -18.53 -0.98 -15.99
N SER A 188 -19.68 -0.32 -16.12
CA SER A 188 -19.86 0.70 -17.14
C SER A 188 -18.99 1.93 -16.87
N GLU A 189 -18.66 2.66 -17.93
CA GLU A 189 -17.89 3.90 -17.85
C GLU A 189 -18.54 4.90 -16.89
N ASP A 190 -19.85 5.09 -16.97
CA ASP A 190 -20.58 6.00 -16.08
C ASP A 190 -20.43 5.64 -14.61
N ALA A 191 -20.61 4.35 -14.25
CA ALA A 191 -20.47 3.90 -12.88
C ALA A 191 -19.02 4.01 -12.38
N GLN A 192 -18.04 3.66 -13.22
CA GLN A 192 -16.64 3.79 -12.90
C GLN A 192 -16.23 5.26 -12.72
N ASN A 193 -16.69 6.16 -13.60
CA ASN A 193 -16.49 7.60 -13.45
C ASN A 193 -17.08 8.14 -12.14
N GLN A 194 -18.23 7.63 -11.72
CA GLN A 194 -18.84 8.03 -10.45
C GLN A 194 -18.03 7.54 -9.24
N ILE A 195 -17.55 6.29 -9.27
CA ILE A 195 -16.73 5.70 -8.20
C ILE A 195 -15.44 6.51 -8.01
N ILE A 196 -14.75 6.88 -9.08
CA ILE A 196 -13.48 7.60 -8.97
C ILE A 196 -13.63 9.10 -8.73
N SER A 197 -14.84 9.65 -8.87
CA SER A 197 -15.09 11.10 -8.74
C SER A 197 -15.43 11.56 -7.33
N ASP A 198 -15.52 10.65 -6.36
CA ASP A 198 -15.89 10.98 -4.98
C ASP A 198 -14.76 11.59 -4.13
N GLY A 199 -13.58 11.77 -4.73
CA GLY A 199 -12.41 12.38 -4.09
C GLY A 199 -11.60 11.45 -3.18
N GLN A 200 -11.81 10.13 -3.28
CA GLN A 200 -11.01 9.13 -2.55
C GLN A 200 -9.79 8.65 -3.32
N ASP A 201 -9.53 9.22 -4.51
CA ASP A 201 -8.40 8.88 -5.37
C ASP A 201 -8.32 7.38 -5.72
N LEU A 202 -9.48 6.76 -5.93
CA LEU A 202 -9.57 5.38 -6.40
C LEU A 202 -9.22 5.32 -7.90
N LEU A 203 -8.59 4.22 -8.30
CA LEU A 203 -8.28 3.96 -9.71
C LEU A 203 -9.37 3.08 -10.33
N SER A 204 -9.77 3.41 -11.57
CA SER A 204 -10.64 2.54 -12.36
C SER A 204 -9.86 1.36 -12.95
N TYR A 205 -10.52 0.22 -13.07
CA TYR A 205 -10.04 -0.91 -13.87
C TYR A 205 -10.38 -0.78 -15.36
N SER A 206 -11.24 0.16 -15.72
CA SER A 206 -11.58 0.42 -17.11
C SER A 206 -10.51 1.31 -17.75
N GLN A 207 -10.00 0.89 -18.90
CA GLN A 207 -9.08 1.69 -19.71
C GLN A 207 -9.78 2.89 -20.39
N ASP A 208 -11.11 2.88 -20.46
CA ASP A 208 -11.93 3.93 -21.06
C ASP A 208 -12.23 5.08 -20.07
N VAL A 209 -11.74 4.97 -18.83
CA VAL A 209 -11.99 5.96 -17.77
C VAL A 209 -10.72 6.73 -17.46
N ASP A 210 -10.77 8.04 -17.66
CA ASP A 210 -9.63 8.91 -17.39
C ASP A 210 -9.23 8.94 -15.93
N LEU A 211 -7.93 9.01 -15.66
CA LEU A 211 -7.37 9.15 -14.32
C LEU A 211 -7.81 10.50 -13.71
N LYS A 212 -8.54 10.43 -12.60
CA LYS A 212 -9.01 11.60 -11.85
C LYS A 212 -8.43 11.60 -10.45
N LEU A 213 -7.25 12.17 -10.30
CA LEU A 213 -6.59 12.29 -9.00
C LEU A 213 -6.80 13.69 -8.41
N THR A 214 -6.98 13.77 -7.11
CA THR A 214 -6.99 15.04 -6.41
C THR A 214 -5.58 15.67 -6.38
N LYS A 215 -5.51 16.96 -6.01
CA LYS A 215 -4.23 17.67 -5.87
C LYS A 215 -3.29 17.03 -4.82
N TYR A 216 -3.81 16.23 -3.92
CA TYR A 216 -3.05 15.56 -2.86
C TYR A 216 -2.26 14.36 -3.34
N MET A 217 -2.65 13.82 -4.50
CA MET A 217 -2.00 12.69 -5.17
C MET A 217 -0.97 13.14 -6.22
N LYS A 218 -0.62 14.43 -6.26
CA LYS A 218 0.29 14.97 -7.29
C LYS A 218 1.66 14.28 -7.33
N ASP A 219 2.16 13.85 -6.17
CA ASP A 219 3.48 13.24 -6.03
C ASP A 219 3.51 11.77 -6.45
N VAL A 220 2.34 11.11 -6.55
CA VAL A 220 2.21 9.75 -7.05
C VAL A 220 1.62 9.65 -8.47
N LYS A 221 1.11 10.75 -9.00
CA LYS A 221 0.57 10.77 -10.37
C LYS A 221 1.59 10.30 -11.42
N PRO A 222 2.85 10.78 -11.43
CA PRO A 222 3.86 10.27 -12.37
C PRO A 222 4.11 8.77 -12.22
N VAL A 223 4.12 8.27 -10.98
CA VAL A 223 4.33 6.85 -10.67
C VAL A 223 3.23 5.98 -11.28
N ILE A 224 1.98 6.46 -11.24
CA ILE A 224 0.83 5.79 -11.87
C ILE A 224 0.95 5.84 -13.40
N GLU A 225 1.30 6.99 -13.96
CA GLU A 225 1.45 7.18 -15.42
C GLU A 225 2.60 6.34 -16.00
N GLU A 226 3.67 6.12 -15.21
CA GLU A 226 4.79 5.22 -15.55
C GLU A 226 4.47 3.74 -15.31
N ASN A 227 3.26 3.42 -14.81
CA ASN A 227 2.81 2.08 -14.46
C ASN A 227 3.70 1.39 -13.40
N HIS A 228 4.30 2.15 -12.51
CA HIS A 228 5.01 1.63 -11.33
C HIS A 228 4.02 1.29 -10.21
N MET A 229 3.07 0.43 -10.54
CA MET A 229 2.00 -0.03 -9.65
C MET A 229 2.20 -1.51 -9.35
N TYR A 230 2.42 -1.83 -8.09
CA TYR A 230 2.56 -3.19 -7.62
C TYR A 230 1.22 -3.69 -7.05
N ILE A 231 0.71 -4.79 -7.61
CA ILE A 231 -0.47 -5.46 -7.04
C ILE A 231 0.03 -6.48 -6.02
N ARG A 232 -0.32 -6.27 -4.75
CA ARG A 232 0.14 -7.13 -3.65
C ARG A 232 -0.29 -8.58 -3.80
N ILE A 233 0.53 -9.50 -3.32
CA ILE A 233 0.14 -10.88 -3.06
C ILE A 233 -0.68 -10.87 -1.77
N ALA A 234 -1.88 -11.43 -1.81
CA ALA A 234 -2.78 -11.49 -0.68
C ALA A 234 -3.36 -12.90 -0.54
N SER A 235 -2.77 -13.70 0.33
CA SER A 235 -3.31 -15.00 0.75
C SER A 235 -3.16 -15.12 2.26
N ASN A 236 -4.03 -15.90 2.90
CA ASN A 236 -4.00 -16.05 4.36
C ASN A 236 -2.64 -16.54 4.87
N ASP A 237 -2.04 -17.51 4.18
CA ASP A 237 -0.72 -18.03 4.53
C ASP A 237 0.35 -16.94 4.43
N PHE A 238 0.28 -16.11 3.38
CA PHE A 238 1.23 -15.02 3.18
C PHE A 238 1.09 -13.92 4.23
N PHE A 239 -0.14 -13.59 4.64
CA PHE A 239 -0.41 -12.67 5.73
C PHE A 239 0.24 -13.13 7.04
N SER A 240 -0.06 -14.37 7.45
CA SER A 240 0.42 -14.90 8.73
C SER A 240 1.94 -15.04 8.79
N VAL A 241 2.57 -15.54 7.72
CA VAL A 241 4.02 -15.68 7.62
C VAL A 241 4.70 -14.31 7.63
N SER A 242 4.19 -13.34 6.87
CA SER A 242 4.74 -11.99 6.85
C SER A 242 4.66 -11.33 8.22
N LYS A 243 3.54 -11.50 8.94
CA LYS A 243 3.39 -10.99 10.30
C LYS A 243 4.43 -11.60 11.24
N ASP A 244 4.61 -12.93 11.21
CA ASP A 244 5.57 -13.61 12.07
C ASP A 244 7.00 -13.13 11.81
N VAL A 245 7.40 -13.10 10.54
CA VAL A 245 8.76 -12.68 10.14
C VAL A 245 9.02 -11.21 10.49
N VAL A 246 8.15 -10.29 10.07
CA VAL A 246 8.33 -8.85 10.33
C VAL A 246 8.30 -8.56 11.82
N SER A 247 7.42 -9.22 12.58
CA SER A 247 7.37 -9.05 14.04
C SER A 247 8.67 -9.49 14.73
N ARG A 248 9.27 -10.59 14.27
CA ARG A 248 10.59 -11.04 14.79
C ARG A 248 11.68 -10.04 14.44
N MET A 249 11.70 -9.53 13.22
CA MET A 249 12.70 -8.53 12.78
C MET A 249 12.59 -7.24 13.61
N ILE A 250 11.37 -6.78 13.91
CA ILE A 250 11.13 -5.58 14.75
C ILE A 250 11.50 -5.84 16.23
N SER A 251 11.32 -7.07 16.70
CA SER A 251 11.60 -7.42 18.11
C SER A 251 13.08 -7.70 18.40
N GLY A 252 13.90 -7.96 17.41
CA GLY A 252 15.33 -8.32 17.52
C GLY A 252 15.49 -9.81 17.67
#